data_630c4f3c88ef745e3e8c5eb19e0e244c
#
_entry.id   630c4f3c88ef745e3e8c5eb19e0e244c
#
_cell.length_a   1.000
_cell.length_b   1.000
_cell.length_c   1.000
_cell.angle_alpha   90.00
_cell.angle_beta   90.00
_cell.angle_gamma   90.00
#
_symmetry.space_group_name_H-M   'P 1'
#
loop_
_entity.id
_entity.type
_entity.pdbx_description
1 polymer ?
#
loop_
_entity_poly.entity_id
_entity_poly.type
_entity_poly.pdbx_seq_one_letter_code
_entity_poly.pdbx_strand_id
1 'polypeptide(L)'
;KTGARFVNLFNRSEYMKTLSPLRDAIKYVRKLHEEHGYIFHVITSQTNCKLAQEYRKENLRNVFGDTMWDGFTILNTGQDKDIALKEWENSECWWIEDKAANIGMGNDAGLRGILIDHPWNQTCSYECERARNWKDVYEIITGDV
;
A
#
# COMPACT_ATOMS: atom_id res chain seq x y z
N LYS A 1 8.28 -13.76 19.01
CA LYS A 1 8.91 -12.54 18.46
C LYS A 1 8.19 -12.19 17.17
N THR A 2 7.21 -11.33 17.27
CA THR A 2 6.57 -10.75 16.09
C THR A 2 7.52 -9.72 15.50
N GLY A 3 8.30 -10.12 14.50
CA GLY A 3 9.01 -9.16 13.68
C GLY A 3 8.00 -8.19 13.08
N ALA A 4 8.32 -6.90 13.07
CA ALA A 4 7.52 -5.91 12.39
C ALA A 4 7.30 -6.38 10.94
N ARG A 5 6.03 -6.47 10.54
CA ARG A 5 5.66 -6.83 9.17
C ARG A 5 5.38 -5.55 8.42
N PHE A 6 5.99 -5.43 7.26
CA PHE A 6 5.82 -4.24 6.42
C PHE A 6 4.70 -4.47 5.43
N VAL A 7 3.80 -3.51 5.37
CA VAL A 7 2.76 -3.44 4.33
C VAL A 7 3.01 -2.18 3.53
N ASN A 8 3.20 -2.35 2.22
CA ASN A 8 3.31 -1.21 1.33
C ASN A 8 1.93 -0.74 0.91
N LEU A 9 1.64 0.51 1.18
CA LEU A 9 0.40 1.16 0.82
C LEU A 9 0.63 2.06 -0.39
N PHE A 10 0.04 1.69 -1.51
CA PHE A 10 -0.01 2.57 -2.67
C PHE A 10 -1.20 3.51 -2.58
N ASN A 11 -0.95 4.79 -2.81
CA ASN A 11 -1.98 5.81 -2.76
C ASN A 11 -1.89 6.80 -3.93
N ARG A 12 -2.93 6.86 -4.75
CA ARG A 12 -3.12 7.93 -5.71
C ARG A 12 -3.84 9.10 -5.03
N SER A 13 -3.33 10.32 -5.21
CA SER A 13 -3.85 11.54 -4.57
C SER A 13 -5.35 11.77 -4.79
N GLU A 14 -5.87 11.37 -5.93
CA GLU A 14 -7.29 11.52 -6.28
C GLU A 14 -8.21 10.61 -5.47
N TYR A 15 -7.73 9.46 -5.03
CA TYR A 15 -8.51 8.51 -4.25
C TYR A 15 -8.65 8.89 -2.78
N MET A 16 -7.72 9.66 -2.22
CA MET A 16 -7.82 10.11 -0.84
C MET A 16 -8.95 11.12 -0.61
N LYS A 17 -9.42 11.78 -1.67
CA LYS A 17 -10.44 12.84 -1.56
C LYS A 17 -11.88 12.36 -1.71
N THR A 18 -12.15 11.23 -2.34
CA THR A 18 -13.49 11.02 -2.91
C THR A 18 -14.15 9.67 -2.69
N LEU A 19 -13.54 8.66 -2.04
CA LEU A 19 -14.09 7.32 -2.14
C LEU A 19 -14.43 6.63 -0.84
N SER A 20 -15.64 6.06 -0.83
CA SER A 20 -16.13 5.21 0.23
C SER A 20 -15.24 3.98 0.53
N PRO A 21 -14.46 3.38 -0.40
CA PRO A 21 -13.49 2.35 -0.05
C PRO A 21 -12.35 2.83 0.83
N LEU A 22 -12.03 4.13 0.79
CA LEU A 22 -10.97 4.70 1.63
C LEU A 22 -11.44 5.06 3.05
N ARG A 23 -12.73 5.10 3.29
CA ARG A 23 -13.26 5.36 4.63
C ARG A 23 -12.91 4.24 5.60
N ASP A 24 -12.93 3.00 5.15
CA ASP A 24 -12.55 1.87 5.99
C ASP A 24 -11.05 1.70 6.13
N ALA A 25 -10.24 2.33 5.28
CA ALA A 25 -8.78 2.29 5.37
C ALA A 25 -8.29 2.80 6.72
N ILE A 26 -8.80 3.90 7.21
CA ILE A 26 -8.39 4.47 8.51
C ILE A 26 -8.56 3.44 9.62
N LYS A 27 -9.71 2.77 9.66
CA LYS A 27 -10.02 1.76 10.66
C LYS A 27 -9.09 0.55 10.56
N TYR A 28 -8.96 -0.06 9.39
CA TYR A 28 -8.27 -1.33 9.23
C TYR A 28 -6.75 -1.19 9.15
N VAL A 29 -6.23 -0.11 8.60
CA VAL A 29 -4.81 0.21 8.66
C VAL A 29 -4.37 0.39 10.12
N ARG A 30 -5.15 1.13 10.91
CA ARG A 30 -4.88 1.28 12.34
C ARG A 30 -4.96 -0.05 13.08
N LYS A 31 -5.95 -0.89 12.81
CA LYS A 31 -6.06 -2.22 13.42
C LYS A 31 -4.85 -3.10 13.08
N LEU A 32 -4.39 -3.11 11.84
CA LEU A 32 -3.19 -3.83 11.45
C LEU A 32 -1.97 -3.37 12.25
N HIS A 33 -1.83 -2.08 12.47
CA HIS A 33 -0.72 -1.52 13.24
C HIS A 33 -0.88 -1.79 14.74
N GLU A 34 -2.00 -1.40 15.33
CA GLU A 34 -2.20 -1.41 16.79
C GLU A 34 -2.39 -2.82 17.36
N GLU A 35 -3.11 -3.68 16.64
CA GLU A 35 -3.44 -5.02 17.12
C GLU A 35 -2.44 -6.09 16.65
N HIS A 36 -1.79 -5.89 15.50
CA HIS A 36 -0.93 -6.89 14.87
C HIS A 36 0.52 -6.42 14.65
N GLY A 37 0.84 -5.19 15.00
CA GLY A 37 2.21 -4.66 14.95
C GLY A 37 2.75 -4.41 13.54
N TYR A 38 1.89 -4.28 12.54
CA TYR A 38 2.32 -3.95 11.18
C TYR A 38 2.84 -2.53 11.09
N ILE A 39 3.95 -2.36 10.38
CA ILE A 39 4.52 -1.06 10.03
C ILE A 39 4.38 -0.87 8.54
N PHE A 40 4.02 0.33 8.14
CA PHE A 40 3.71 0.67 6.76
C PHE A 40 4.84 1.46 6.11
N HIS A 41 5.14 1.13 4.87
CA HIS A 41 5.93 1.96 3.97
C HIS A 41 5.09 2.35 2.77
N VAL A 42 5.08 3.63 2.42
CA VAL A 42 4.31 4.16 1.28
C VAL A 42 5.23 4.35 0.09
N ILE A 43 4.88 3.73 -1.04
CA ILE A 43 5.51 3.99 -2.32
C ILE A 43 4.45 4.62 -3.22
N THR A 44 4.65 5.86 -3.60
CA THR A 44 3.68 6.62 -4.39
C THR A 44 4.38 7.44 -5.47
N SER A 45 3.67 7.70 -6.56
CA SER A 45 4.14 8.61 -7.59
C SER A 45 3.55 10.00 -7.38
N GLN A 46 4.37 11.02 -7.55
CA GLN A 46 3.98 12.41 -7.41
C GLN A 46 4.80 13.28 -8.37
N THR A 47 4.32 14.47 -8.65
CA THR A 47 5.08 15.46 -9.43
C THR A 47 6.40 15.81 -8.73
N ASN A 48 7.39 16.32 -9.50
CA ASN A 48 8.70 16.71 -8.98
C ASN A 48 8.67 17.92 -8.01
N CYS A 49 7.52 18.39 -7.63
CA CYS A 49 7.36 19.47 -6.68
C CYS A 49 7.60 18.97 -5.25
N LYS A 50 8.71 19.33 -4.65
CA LYS A 50 9.07 18.95 -3.27
C LYS A 50 7.98 19.36 -2.26
N LEU A 51 7.39 20.53 -2.45
CA LEU A 51 6.32 21.01 -1.58
C LEU A 51 5.09 20.12 -1.64
N ALA A 52 4.68 19.69 -2.84
CA ALA A 52 3.57 18.74 -3.01
C ALA A 52 3.87 17.38 -2.36
N GLN A 53 5.12 16.93 -2.43
CA GLN A 53 5.57 15.71 -1.78
C GLN A 53 5.50 15.81 -0.25
N GLU A 54 5.92 16.92 0.32
CA GLU A 54 5.83 17.15 1.77
C GLU A 54 4.38 17.26 2.24
N TYR A 55 3.51 17.93 1.49
CA TYR A 55 2.08 17.97 1.77
C TYR A 55 1.42 16.58 1.75
N ARG A 56 1.87 15.72 0.84
CA ARG A 56 1.39 14.33 0.79
C ARG A 56 1.76 13.57 2.06
N LYS A 57 3.00 13.68 2.50
CA LYS A 57 3.48 13.03 3.74
C LYS A 57 2.73 13.55 4.96
N GLU A 58 2.59 14.87 5.05
CA GLU A 58 1.84 15.51 6.14
C GLU A 58 0.39 15.04 6.17
N ASN A 59 -0.27 14.98 5.03
CA ASN A 59 -1.65 14.53 4.92
C ASN A 59 -1.82 13.08 5.39
N LEU A 60 -0.92 12.18 4.99
CA LEU A 60 -0.93 10.79 5.44
C LEU A 60 -0.73 10.68 6.96
N ARG A 61 0.18 11.45 7.53
CA ARG A 61 0.40 11.50 8.98
C ARG A 61 -0.81 12.04 9.72
N ASN A 62 -1.45 13.08 9.19
CA ASN A 62 -2.65 13.66 9.78
C ASN A 62 -3.83 12.67 9.77
N VAL A 63 -3.98 11.89 8.71
CA VAL A 63 -5.08 10.93 8.56
C VAL A 63 -4.85 9.67 9.39
N PHE A 64 -3.64 9.12 9.37
CA PHE A 64 -3.34 7.80 9.95
C PHE A 64 -2.49 7.86 11.23
N GLY A 65 -1.93 9.03 11.59
CA GLY A 65 -1.00 9.19 12.71
C GLY A 65 0.46 9.01 12.32
N ASP A 66 1.37 9.20 13.28
CA ASP A 66 2.82 9.24 13.02
C ASP A 66 3.53 7.90 13.28
N THR A 67 2.96 7.02 14.07
CA THR A 67 3.67 5.86 14.62
C THR A 67 3.69 4.64 13.72
N MET A 68 2.83 4.60 12.71
CA MET A 68 2.67 3.41 11.86
C MET A 68 3.58 3.38 10.64
N TRP A 69 4.35 4.45 10.40
CA TRP A 69 5.16 4.60 9.19
C TRP A 69 6.64 4.35 9.48
N ASP A 70 7.32 3.59 8.63
CA ASP A 70 8.77 3.55 8.62
C ASP A 70 9.36 4.49 7.58
N GLY A 71 8.59 4.87 6.56
CA GLY A 71 9.03 5.80 5.55
C GLY A 71 8.11 5.97 4.35
N PHE A 72 8.52 6.88 3.49
CA PHE A 72 7.82 7.22 2.26
C PHE A 72 8.82 7.25 1.11
N THR A 73 8.54 6.50 0.06
CA THR A 73 9.27 6.57 -1.20
C THR A 73 8.39 7.25 -2.23
N ILE A 74 8.81 8.43 -2.66
CA ILE A 74 8.06 9.22 -3.65
C ILE A 74 8.82 9.16 -4.97
N LEU A 75 8.17 8.58 -5.97
CA LEU A 75 8.68 8.44 -7.32
C LEU A 75 8.15 9.56 -8.20
N ASN A 76 8.88 9.87 -9.26
CA ASN A 76 8.40 10.78 -10.30
C ASN A 76 7.23 10.15 -11.05
N THR A 77 6.32 10.99 -11.54
CA THR A 77 5.20 10.53 -12.35
C THR A 77 5.71 9.72 -13.56
N GLY A 78 5.17 8.52 -13.73
CA GLY A 78 5.56 7.60 -14.80
C GLY A 78 6.79 6.74 -14.52
N GLN A 79 7.47 6.93 -13.39
CA GLN A 79 8.58 6.07 -12.97
C GLN A 79 8.05 4.72 -12.47
N ASP A 80 8.69 3.63 -12.90
CA ASP A 80 8.36 2.30 -12.45
C ASP A 80 8.75 2.06 -10.99
N LYS A 81 7.99 1.22 -10.31
CA LYS A 81 8.18 0.92 -8.89
C LYS A 81 9.19 -0.20 -8.62
N ASP A 82 9.65 -0.88 -9.66
CA ASP A 82 10.55 -2.02 -9.57
C ASP A 82 11.82 -1.75 -8.75
N ILE A 83 12.46 -0.60 -9.00
CA ILE A 83 13.68 -0.18 -8.26
C ILE A 83 13.36 0.06 -6.78
N ALA A 84 12.26 0.75 -6.48
CA ALA A 84 11.86 1.01 -5.11
C ALA A 84 11.50 -0.28 -4.35
N LEU A 85 10.96 -1.27 -5.03
CA LEU A 85 10.58 -2.56 -4.43
C LEU A 85 11.79 -3.46 -4.10
N LYS A 86 12.95 -3.22 -4.71
CA LYS A 86 14.18 -4.00 -4.44
C LYS A 86 14.61 -3.96 -2.98
N GLU A 87 14.29 -2.89 -2.26
CA GLU A 87 14.59 -2.77 -0.83
C GLU A 87 13.91 -3.88 -0.01
N TRP A 88 12.78 -4.39 -0.48
CA TRP A 88 12.01 -5.46 0.17
C TRP A 88 12.11 -6.80 -0.55
N GLU A 89 13.10 -6.97 -1.44
CA GLU A 89 13.25 -8.20 -2.22
C GLU A 89 13.32 -9.43 -1.32
N ASN A 90 12.51 -10.44 -1.63
CA ASN A 90 12.39 -11.69 -0.88
C ASN A 90 12.00 -11.53 0.61
N SER A 91 11.41 -10.42 0.99
CA SER A 91 10.96 -10.17 2.36
C SER A 91 9.64 -10.86 2.72
N GLU A 92 8.89 -11.33 1.71
CA GLU A 92 7.52 -11.83 1.84
C GLU A 92 6.55 -10.80 2.45
N CYS A 93 6.91 -9.52 2.42
CA CYS A 93 6.02 -8.43 2.85
C CYS A 93 4.78 -8.36 1.97
N TRP A 94 3.70 -7.89 2.57
CA TRP A 94 2.49 -7.61 1.82
C TRP A 94 2.66 -6.36 0.95
N TRP A 95 2.27 -6.48 -0.32
CA TRP A 95 2.28 -5.42 -1.30
C TRP A 95 0.85 -5.12 -1.75
N ILE A 96 0.31 -3.98 -1.33
CA ILE A 96 -1.07 -3.59 -1.60
C ILE A 96 -1.10 -2.57 -2.71
N GLU A 97 -1.83 -2.85 -3.76
CA GLU A 97 -1.85 -2.09 -5.01
C GLU A 97 -3.24 -2.08 -5.67
N ASP A 98 -3.48 -1.07 -6.52
CA ASP A 98 -4.66 -1.01 -7.38
C ASP A 98 -4.32 -1.19 -8.88
N LYS A 99 -3.04 -1.21 -9.23
CA LYS A 99 -2.57 -1.35 -10.60
C LYS A 99 -1.93 -2.72 -10.82
N ALA A 100 -2.50 -3.50 -11.74
CA ALA A 100 -2.05 -4.85 -12.03
C ALA A 100 -0.55 -4.95 -12.39
N ALA A 101 -0.02 -4.01 -13.19
CA ALA A 101 1.39 -4.00 -13.55
C ALA A 101 2.31 -3.88 -12.33
N ASN A 102 1.90 -3.11 -11.31
CA ASN A 102 2.67 -2.98 -10.08
C ASN A 102 2.59 -4.24 -9.19
N ILE A 103 1.50 -5.00 -9.29
CA ILE A 103 1.44 -6.35 -8.68
C ILE A 103 2.50 -7.26 -9.29
N GLY A 104 2.64 -7.26 -10.62
CA GLY A 104 3.69 -8.02 -11.30
C GLY A 104 5.09 -7.65 -10.82
N MET A 105 5.38 -6.37 -10.66
CA MET A 105 6.65 -5.89 -10.11
C MET A 105 6.88 -6.38 -8.68
N GLY A 106 5.84 -6.40 -7.85
CA GLY A 106 5.90 -6.95 -6.50
C GLY A 106 6.18 -8.46 -6.48
N ASN A 107 5.54 -9.21 -7.38
CA ASN A 107 5.79 -10.65 -7.53
C ASN A 107 7.25 -10.92 -7.92
N ASP A 108 7.79 -10.16 -8.86
CA ASP A 108 9.19 -10.27 -9.27
C ASP A 108 10.17 -9.97 -8.12
N ALA A 109 9.76 -9.11 -7.20
CA ALA A 109 10.52 -8.82 -5.98
C ALA A 109 10.28 -9.82 -4.83
N GLY A 110 9.45 -10.83 -5.03
CA GLY A 110 9.14 -11.83 -4.00
C GLY A 110 8.19 -11.34 -2.91
N LEU A 111 7.35 -10.36 -3.23
CA LEU A 111 6.35 -9.83 -2.31
C LEU A 111 5.01 -10.53 -2.48
N ARG A 112 4.17 -10.47 -1.45
CA ARG A 112 2.82 -11.03 -1.43
C ARG A 112 1.82 -9.96 -1.84
N GLY A 113 1.32 -10.05 -3.08
CA GLY A 113 0.43 -9.05 -3.67
C GLY A 113 -1.01 -9.12 -3.16
N ILE A 114 -1.59 -7.97 -2.87
CA ILE A 114 -3.04 -7.79 -2.70
C ILE A 114 -3.48 -6.70 -3.67
N LEU A 115 -4.33 -7.05 -4.61
CA LEU A 115 -4.90 -6.11 -5.57
C LEU A 115 -6.26 -5.60 -5.07
N ILE A 116 -6.34 -4.31 -4.85
CA ILE A 116 -7.63 -3.65 -4.55
C ILE A 116 -8.48 -3.64 -5.81
N ASP A 117 -9.67 -4.20 -5.69
CA ASP A 117 -10.57 -4.42 -6.80
C ASP A 117 -11.15 -3.12 -7.37
N HIS A 118 -10.96 -2.90 -8.66
CA HIS A 118 -11.47 -1.76 -9.42
C HIS A 118 -11.92 -2.20 -10.80
N PRO A 119 -12.82 -1.44 -11.47
CA PRO A 119 -13.27 -1.77 -12.83
C PRO A 119 -12.13 -1.90 -13.85
N TRP A 120 -11.04 -1.16 -13.68
CA TRP A 120 -9.92 -1.16 -14.64
C TRP A 120 -8.88 -2.26 -14.42
N ASN A 121 -8.99 -3.06 -13.36
CA ASN A 121 -8.00 -4.08 -13.06
C ASN A 121 -8.55 -5.52 -13.03
N GLN A 122 -9.71 -5.75 -13.63
CA GLN A 122 -10.38 -7.05 -13.64
C GLN A 122 -9.60 -8.14 -14.40
N THR A 123 -8.79 -7.74 -15.36
CA THR A 123 -8.02 -8.66 -16.22
C THR A 123 -6.60 -8.92 -15.70
N CYS A 124 -6.33 -8.67 -14.43
CA CYS A 124 -5.03 -8.95 -13.85
C CYS A 124 -4.71 -10.46 -13.94
N SER A 125 -3.57 -10.77 -14.59
CA SER A 125 -3.08 -12.15 -14.77
C SER A 125 -1.98 -12.54 -13.78
N TYR A 126 -1.53 -11.61 -12.95
CA TYR A 126 -0.52 -11.86 -11.94
C TYR A 126 -1.10 -12.56 -10.72
N GLU A 127 -0.30 -13.39 -10.09
CA GLU A 127 -0.67 -14.04 -8.84
C GLU A 127 -0.83 -13.02 -7.72
N CYS A 128 -2.01 -12.94 -7.13
CA CYS A 128 -2.29 -12.05 -6.02
C CYS A 128 -3.61 -12.40 -5.35
N GLU A 129 -3.76 -11.96 -4.11
CA GLU A 129 -5.07 -11.89 -3.48
C GLU A 129 -5.85 -10.69 -4.01
N ARG A 130 -7.17 -10.77 -3.97
CA ARG A 130 -8.04 -9.65 -4.35
C ARG A 130 -8.85 -9.19 -3.15
N ALA A 131 -8.92 -7.89 -2.97
CA ALA A 131 -9.66 -7.25 -1.89
C ALA A 131 -10.60 -6.19 -2.46
N ARG A 132 -11.85 -6.18 -2.01
CA ARG A 132 -12.83 -5.16 -2.41
C ARG A 132 -12.66 -3.86 -1.62
N ASN A 133 -12.13 -3.98 -0.41
CA ASN A 133 -12.00 -2.89 0.56
C ASN A 133 -10.90 -3.23 1.58
N TRP A 134 -10.64 -2.33 2.50
CA TRP A 134 -9.63 -2.54 3.54
C TRP A 134 -10.02 -3.58 4.59
N LYS A 135 -11.29 -3.85 4.76
CA LYS A 135 -11.74 -4.99 5.58
C LYS A 135 -11.24 -6.31 5.00
N ASP A 136 -11.40 -6.50 3.69
CA ASP A 136 -10.89 -7.69 3.00
C ASP A 136 -9.35 -7.77 3.11
N VAL A 137 -8.65 -6.66 2.95
CA VAL A 137 -7.18 -6.60 3.15
C VAL A 137 -6.79 -7.06 4.55
N TYR A 138 -7.49 -6.55 5.56
CA TYR A 138 -7.27 -6.95 6.96
C TYR A 138 -7.46 -8.46 7.15
N GLU A 139 -8.56 -9.00 6.65
CA GLU A 139 -8.88 -10.44 6.75
C GLU A 139 -7.84 -11.31 6.03
N ILE A 140 -7.40 -10.90 4.85
CA ILE A 140 -6.34 -11.61 4.11
C ILE A 140 -5.03 -11.63 4.91
N ILE A 141 -4.61 -10.49 5.43
CA ILE A 141 -3.34 -10.34 6.14
C ILE A 141 -3.35 -11.11 7.47
N THR A 142 -4.44 -11.07 8.19
CA THR A 142 -4.55 -11.68 9.53
C THR A 142 -5.01 -13.14 9.49
N GLY A 143 -5.61 -13.58 8.38
CA GLY A 143 -6.25 -14.89 8.29
C GLY A 143 -7.59 -14.97 9.02
N ASP A 144 -8.13 -13.84 9.47
CA ASP A 144 -9.45 -13.73 10.08
C ASP A 144 -10.53 -13.75 8.98
N VAL A 145 -11.01 -14.89 8.68
CA VAL A 145 -12.13 -15.06 7.75
C VAL A 145 -13.43 -15.10 8.53
#